data_220779bfaaeeb9ad31abc2792387d1a0
#
_entry.id   220779bfaaeeb9ad31abc2792387d1a0
#
_cell.length_a   1.000
_cell.length_b   1.000
_cell.length_c   1.000
_cell.angle_alpha   90.00
_cell.angle_beta   90.00
_cell.angle_gamma   90.00
#
_symmetry.space_group_name_H-M   'P 1'
#
loop_
_entity.id
_entity.type
_entity.pdbx_description
1 polymer ?
#
loop_
_entity_poly.entity_id
_entity_poly.type
_entity_poly.pdbx_seq_one_letter_code
_entity_poly.pdbx_strand_id
1 'polypeptide(L)'
;ELRSQRTLDLRSATGGTVLSVSDDLVEGGAVAAGQLLLTIDPVEAQAALDRAQADLQDAQAEARDAERANILAEDELTAAREQATLRAQALVRARDLETRGVGTAAAVETAELAASSADASVLTRRQALASAQARIDQATTRLARAEIGLAEAQRDVADTEVFAAFDGTLAEVTVSPGGRVTANER
;
A
#
# COMPACT_ATOMS: atom_id res chain seq x y z
N GLU A 1 38.94 39.16 -13.40
CA GLU A 1 38.65 37.96 -12.61
C GLU A 1 37.43 37.29 -13.21
N LEU A 2 37.60 36.08 -13.77
CA LEU A 2 36.49 35.20 -14.18
C LEU A 2 35.89 34.56 -12.93
N ARG A 3 34.67 34.94 -12.57
CA ARG A 3 33.91 34.25 -11.53
C ARG A 3 33.03 33.20 -12.18
N SER A 4 33.02 32.00 -11.63
CA SER A 4 32.05 30.95 -11.97
C SER A 4 30.61 31.48 -11.83
N GLN A 5 29.78 31.30 -12.86
CA GLN A 5 28.38 31.74 -12.83
C GLN A 5 27.48 30.82 -12.02
N ARG A 6 27.92 29.58 -11.76
CA ARG A 6 27.18 28.59 -10.97
C ARG A 6 28.16 27.83 -10.08
N THR A 7 27.89 27.78 -8.79
CA THR A 7 28.58 26.93 -7.83
C THR A 7 27.53 26.05 -7.16
N LEU A 8 27.77 24.75 -7.11
CA LEU A 8 26.92 23.78 -6.43
C LEU A 8 27.76 23.02 -5.42
N ASP A 9 27.31 22.99 -4.17
CA ASP A 9 27.85 22.09 -3.18
C ASP A 9 27.16 20.73 -3.38
N LEU A 10 27.88 19.75 -3.93
CA LEU A 10 27.40 18.39 -4.06
C LEU A 10 27.53 17.70 -2.71
N ARG A 11 26.43 17.16 -2.22
CA ARG A 11 26.36 16.45 -0.94
C ARG A 11 25.81 15.07 -1.16
N SER A 12 26.34 14.10 -0.42
CA SER A 12 25.76 12.76 -0.43
C SER A 12 24.36 12.78 0.19
N ALA A 13 23.37 12.23 -0.50
CA ALA A 13 22.01 12.07 0.02
C ALA A 13 21.95 10.93 1.05
N THR A 14 22.78 9.89 0.87
CA THR A 14 22.84 8.71 1.76
C THR A 14 24.24 8.60 2.38
N GLY A 15 24.31 7.97 3.57
CA GLY A 15 25.58 7.65 4.24
C GLY A 15 26.02 6.23 3.93
N GLY A 16 27.33 6.00 3.89
CA GLY A 16 27.87 4.66 3.66
C GLY A 16 29.38 4.66 3.40
N THR A 17 29.92 3.50 3.07
CA THR A 17 31.32 3.36 2.65
C THR A 17 31.44 3.61 1.16
N VAL A 18 32.38 4.44 0.75
CA VAL A 18 32.67 4.72 -0.66
C VAL A 18 33.38 3.53 -1.28
N LEU A 19 32.75 2.86 -2.25
CA LEU A 19 33.35 1.73 -2.96
C LEU A 19 34.30 2.18 -4.06
N SER A 20 33.88 3.15 -4.86
CA SER A 20 34.66 3.65 -5.98
C SER A 20 34.50 5.15 -6.16
N VAL A 21 35.50 5.77 -6.70
CA VAL A 21 35.57 7.20 -7.03
C VAL A 21 36.06 7.29 -8.45
N SER A 22 35.49 8.18 -9.26
CA SER A 22 35.96 8.46 -10.62
C SER A 22 37.38 9.05 -10.58
N ASP A 23 38.22 8.67 -11.54
CA ASP A 23 39.53 9.21 -11.69
C ASP A 23 39.54 10.75 -11.92
N ASP A 24 38.44 11.28 -12.46
CA ASP A 24 38.22 12.70 -12.67
C ASP A 24 37.78 13.46 -11.39
N LEU A 25 37.48 12.75 -10.31
CA LEU A 25 37.09 13.35 -9.03
C LEU A 25 38.32 13.82 -8.24
N VAL A 26 38.99 14.79 -8.81
CA VAL A 26 40.15 15.47 -8.22
C VAL A 26 39.98 16.99 -8.27
N GLU A 27 40.63 17.72 -7.39
CA GLU A 27 40.60 19.19 -7.43
C GLU A 27 41.05 19.71 -8.79
N GLY A 28 40.25 20.58 -9.41
CA GLY A 28 40.46 21.08 -10.76
C GLY A 28 40.06 20.12 -11.87
N GLY A 29 39.58 18.90 -11.55
CA GLY A 29 39.09 17.94 -12.53
C GLY A 29 37.86 18.45 -13.25
N ALA A 30 37.78 18.18 -14.57
CA ALA A 30 36.61 18.51 -15.38
C ALA A 30 35.61 17.35 -15.39
N VAL A 31 34.33 17.63 -15.18
CA VAL A 31 33.27 16.65 -15.17
C VAL A 31 32.15 17.06 -16.13
N ALA A 32 31.53 16.08 -16.76
CA ALA A 32 30.36 16.27 -17.63
C ALA A 32 29.07 16.00 -16.90
N ALA A 33 28.01 16.67 -17.29
CA ALA A 33 26.66 16.41 -16.77
C ALA A 33 26.27 14.92 -16.94
N GLY A 34 25.78 14.30 -15.85
CA GLY A 34 25.44 12.88 -15.83
C GLY A 34 26.62 11.92 -15.68
N GLN A 35 27.85 12.43 -15.51
CA GLN A 35 29.00 11.59 -15.22
C GLN A 35 28.92 11.03 -13.79
N LEU A 36 29.13 9.72 -13.63
CA LEU A 36 29.24 9.09 -12.32
C LEU A 36 30.52 9.54 -11.62
N LEU A 37 30.38 10.09 -10.43
CA LEU A 37 31.46 10.64 -9.64
C LEU A 37 31.96 9.65 -8.58
N LEU A 38 31.04 9.06 -7.85
CA LEU A 38 31.35 8.06 -6.82
C LEU A 38 30.19 7.08 -6.63
N THR A 39 30.51 5.92 -6.09
CA THR A 39 29.54 4.88 -5.71
C THR A 39 29.70 4.56 -4.23
N ILE A 40 28.62 4.64 -3.49
CA ILE A 40 28.51 4.25 -2.08
C ILE A 40 28.07 2.77 -2.05
N ASP A 41 28.44 2.03 -1.01
CA ASP A 41 28.05 0.63 -0.85
C ASP A 41 26.50 0.49 -0.81
N PRO A 42 25.90 -0.16 -1.82
CA PRO A 42 24.45 -0.25 -1.94
C PRO A 42 23.85 -1.39 -1.11
N VAL A 43 24.65 -2.18 -0.38
CA VAL A 43 24.17 -3.41 0.29
C VAL A 43 23.01 -3.14 1.24
N GLU A 44 23.09 -2.10 2.05
CA GLU A 44 22.03 -1.73 2.99
C GLU A 44 20.79 -1.19 2.26
N ALA A 45 20.98 -0.33 1.25
CA ALA A 45 19.90 0.22 0.45
C ALA A 45 19.19 -0.88 -0.36
N GLN A 46 19.96 -1.80 -0.95
CA GLN A 46 19.38 -2.95 -1.67
C GLN A 46 18.58 -3.87 -0.74
N ALA A 47 19.08 -4.15 0.46
CA ALA A 47 18.35 -4.93 1.44
C ALA A 47 17.07 -4.22 1.94
N ALA A 48 17.05 -2.89 1.97
CA ALA A 48 15.86 -2.09 2.25
C ALA A 48 14.85 -2.18 1.10
N LEU A 49 15.32 -2.11 -0.14
CA LEU A 49 14.50 -2.27 -1.34
C LEU A 49 13.85 -3.65 -1.39
N ASP A 50 14.60 -4.71 -1.13
CA ASP A 50 14.07 -6.09 -1.11
C ASP A 50 12.97 -6.26 -0.05
N ARG A 51 13.15 -5.66 1.14
CA ARG A 51 12.13 -5.64 2.20
C ARG A 51 10.88 -4.86 1.77
N ALA A 52 11.05 -3.68 1.21
CA ALA A 52 9.93 -2.87 0.74
C ALA A 52 9.14 -3.56 -0.40
N GLN A 53 9.81 -4.33 -1.26
CA GLN A 53 9.17 -5.17 -2.28
C GLN A 53 8.33 -6.29 -1.65
N ALA A 54 8.84 -6.94 -0.62
CA ALA A 54 8.10 -7.98 0.12
C ALA A 54 6.87 -7.37 0.83
N ASP A 55 7.04 -6.24 1.50
CA ASP A 55 5.93 -5.52 2.16
C ASP A 55 4.83 -5.12 1.17
N LEU A 56 5.21 -4.71 -0.04
CA LEU A 56 4.24 -4.41 -1.10
C LEU A 56 3.48 -5.67 -1.55
N GLN A 57 4.17 -6.79 -1.73
CA GLN A 57 3.53 -8.05 -2.09
C GLN A 57 2.54 -8.53 -1.03
N ASP A 58 2.90 -8.40 0.24
CA ASP A 58 2.02 -8.74 1.36
C ASP A 58 0.79 -7.82 1.41
N ALA A 59 0.97 -6.51 1.26
CA ALA A 59 -0.12 -5.55 1.21
C ALA A 59 -1.06 -5.79 0.02
N GLN A 60 -0.54 -6.16 -1.15
CA GLN A 60 -1.33 -6.54 -2.32
C GLN A 60 -2.13 -7.83 -2.09
N ALA A 61 -1.54 -8.82 -1.40
CA ALA A 61 -2.25 -10.05 -1.04
C ALA A 61 -3.40 -9.75 -0.08
N GLU A 62 -3.17 -8.94 0.96
CA GLU A 62 -4.19 -8.52 1.91
C GLU A 62 -5.34 -7.75 1.24
N ALA A 63 -5.04 -6.86 0.28
CA ALA A 63 -6.06 -6.15 -0.49
C ALA A 63 -6.95 -7.10 -1.30
N ARG A 64 -6.34 -8.07 -1.99
CA ARG A 64 -7.08 -9.10 -2.72
C ARG A 64 -7.93 -9.99 -1.81
N ASP A 65 -7.44 -10.29 -0.60
CA ASP A 65 -8.20 -11.08 0.38
C ASP A 65 -9.39 -10.29 0.94
N ALA A 66 -9.22 -9.00 1.21
CA ALA A 66 -10.29 -8.12 1.64
C ALA A 66 -11.39 -7.98 0.57
N GLU A 67 -11.02 -7.84 -0.70
CA GLU A 67 -11.97 -7.81 -1.82
C GLU A 67 -12.77 -9.11 -1.92
N ARG A 68 -12.10 -10.27 -1.85
CA ARG A 68 -12.79 -11.58 -1.86
C ARG A 68 -13.76 -11.75 -0.69
N ALA A 69 -13.34 -11.30 0.50
CA ALA A 69 -14.20 -11.34 1.67
C ALA A 69 -15.45 -10.43 1.53
N ASN A 70 -15.29 -9.28 0.87
CA ASN A 70 -16.40 -8.37 0.59
C ASN A 70 -17.42 -9.00 -0.39
N ILE A 71 -16.94 -9.58 -1.50
CA ILE A 71 -17.79 -10.26 -2.47
C ILE A 71 -18.60 -11.38 -1.79
N LEU A 72 -17.94 -12.19 -0.96
CA LEU A 72 -18.63 -13.25 -0.21
C LEU A 72 -19.71 -12.68 0.74
N ALA A 73 -19.42 -11.59 1.44
CA ALA A 73 -20.37 -10.95 2.35
C ALA A 73 -21.56 -10.34 1.59
N GLU A 74 -21.37 -9.83 0.37
CA GLU A 74 -22.43 -9.36 -0.51
C GLU A 74 -23.36 -10.50 -0.96
N ASP A 75 -22.77 -11.62 -1.37
CA ASP A 75 -23.52 -12.82 -1.77
C ASP A 75 -24.33 -13.38 -0.59
N GLU A 76 -23.73 -13.46 0.60
CA GLU A 76 -24.42 -13.91 1.82
C GLU A 76 -25.57 -12.97 2.21
N LEU A 77 -25.40 -11.66 2.07
CA LEU A 77 -26.47 -10.69 2.32
C LEU A 77 -27.60 -10.85 1.30
N THR A 78 -27.26 -11.08 0.05
CA THR A 78 -28.24 -11.31 -1.02
C THR A 78 -29.07 -12.55 -0.75
N ALA A 79 -28.43 -13.67 -0.41
CA ALA A 79 -29.12 -14.91 -0.04
C ALA A 79 -30.02 -14.74 1.20
N ALA A 80 -29.55 -14.00 2.22
CA ALA A 80 -30.36 -13.72 3.40
C ALA A 80 -31.60 -12.87 3.08
N ARG A 81 -31.50 -11.88 2.19
CA ARG A 81 -32.63 -11.05 1.73
C ARG A 81 -33.64 -11.87 0.95
N GLU A 82 -33.21 -12.77 0.09
CA GLU A 82 -34.08 -13.67 -0.65
C GLU A 82 -34.86 -14.60 0.33
N GLN A 83 -34.14 -15.15 1.30
CA GLN A 83 -34.76 -15.98 2.33
C GLN A 83 -35.78 -15.18 3.16
N ALA A 84 -35.46 -13.95 3.58
CA ALA A 84 -36.40 -13.09 4.30
C ALA A 84 -37.67 -12.79 3.48
N THR A 85 -37.50 -12.53 2.18
CA THR A 85 -38.62 -12.32 1.25
C THR A 85 -39.52 -13.54 1.17
N LEU A 86 -38.97 -14.75 1.05
CA LEU A 86 -39.74 -16.00 1.02
C LEU A 86 -40.48 -16.25 2.34
N ARG A 87 -39.86 -15.95 3.48
CA ARG A 87 -40.49 -16.07 4.81
C ARG A 87 -41.60 -15.05 5.01
N ALA A 88 -41.41 -13.80 4.57
CA ALA A 88 -42.44 -12.76 4.58
C ALA A 88 -43.65 -13.17 3.74
N GLN A 89 -43.44 -13.72 2.54
CA GLN A 89 -44.52 -14.25 1.69
C GLN A 89 -45.26 -15.44 2.37
N ALA A 90 -44.51 -16.31 3.05
CA ALA A 90 -45.15 -17.43 3.81
C ALA A 90 -46.03 -16.90 4.94
N LEU A 91 -45.59 -15.86 5.65
CA LEU A 91 -46.39 -15.20 6.68
C LEU A 91 -47.67 -14.58 6.10
N VAL A 92 -47.57 -13.87 4.97
CA VAL A 92 -48.75 -13.30 4.29
C VAL A 92 -49.74 -14.40 3.93
N ARG A 93 -49.26 -15.54 3.37
CA ARG A 93 -50.16 -16.70 3.07
C ARG A 93 -50.79 -17.31 4.32
N ALA A 94 -50.06 -17.43 5.42
CA ALA A 94 -50.61 -17.99 6.67
C ALA A 94 -51.72 -17.10 7.24
N ARG A 95 -51.56 -15.78 7.22
CA ARG A 95 -52.57 -14.81 7.66
C ARG A 95 -53.82 -14.82 6.75
N ASP A 96 -53.64 -14.95 5.44
CA ASP A 96 -54.75 -15.05 4.49
C ASP A 96 -55.57 -16.34 4.75
N LEU A 97 -54.91 -17.48 4.97
CA LEU A 97 -55.58 -18.74 5.30
C LEU A 97 -56.34 -18.67 6.64
N GLU A 98 -55.75 -18.03 7.66
CA GLU A 98 -56.43 -17.81 8.95
C GLU A 98 -57.68 -16.96 8.77
N THR A 99 -57.59 -15.84 8.03
CA THR A 99 -58.70 -14.93 7.75
C THR A 99 -59.85 -15.65 7.04
N ARG A 100 -59.54 -16.61 6.18
CA ARG A 100 -60.51 -17.45 5.48
C ARG A 100 -61.06 -18.61 6.34
N GLY A 101 -60.61 -18.77 7.57
CA GLY A 101 -61.05 -19.81 8.50
C GLY A 101 -60.50 -21.21 8.21
N VAL A 102 -59.51 -21.35 7.34
CA VAL A 102 -58.84 -22.64 7.01
C VAL A 102 -57.42 -22.75 7.58
N GLY A 103 -56.89 -21.67 8.20
CA GLY A 103 -55.62 -21.62 8.92
C GLY A 103 -55.82 -21.65 10.43
N THR A 104 -54.71 -21.77 11.17
CA THR A 104 -54.68 -21.72 12.65
C THR A 104 -53.80 -20.56 13.11
N ALA A 105 -54.14 -19.95 14.26
CA ALA A 105 -53.32 -18.91 14.89
C ALA A 105 -51.88 -19.40 15.16
N ALA A 106 -51.69 -20.65 15.55
CA ALA A 106 -50.36 -21.26 15.76
C ALA A 106 -49.52 -21.32 14.47
N ALA A 107 -50.17 -21.52 13.31
CA ALA A 107 -49.47 -21.49 12.03
C ALA A 107 -48.98 -20.04 11.67
N VAL A 108 -49.80 -19.03 11.98
CA VAL A 108 -49.42 -17.60 11.81
C VAL A 108 -48.26 -17.24 12.73
N GLU A 109 -48.36 -17.59 14.02
CA GLU A 109 -47.28 -17.34 15.00
C GLU A 109 -45.98 -17.99 14.58
N THR A 110 -46.02 -19.24 14.10
CA THR A 110 -44.81 -19.92 13.57
C THR A 110 -44.23 -19.19 12.38
N ALA A 111 -45.02 -18.69 11.43
CA ALA A 111 -44.61 -17.95 10.29
C ALA A 111 -44.03 -16.56 10.65
N GLU A 112 -44.61 -15.91 11.68
CA GLU A 112 -44.12 -14.65 12.23
C GLU A 112 -42.70 -14.80 12.84
N LEU A 113 -42.52 -15.82 13.68
CA LEU A 113 -41.21 -16.14 14.25
C LEU A 113 -40.18 -16.43 13.18
N ALA A 114 -40.57 -17.19 12.13
CA ALA A 114 -39.69 -17.50 11.03
C ALA A 114 -39.30 -16.24 10.19
N ALA A 115 -40.24 -15.32 9.96
CA ALA A 115 -39.99 -14.06 9.26
C ALA A 115 -39.08 -13.16 10.10
N SER A 116 -39.36 -12.99 11.39
CA SER A 116 -38.53 -12.20 12.32
C SER A 116 -37.12 -12.75 12.41
N SER A 117 -36.93 -14.07 12.48
CA SER A 117 -35.59 -14.69 12.46
C SER A 117 -34.84 -14.44 11.16
N ALA A 118 -35.51 -14.45 10.00
CA ALA A 118 -34.92 -14.16 8.72
C ALA A 118 -34.51 -12.68 8.62
N ASP A 119 -35.32 -11.75 9.12
CA ASP A 119 -34.98 -10.32 9.18
C ASP A 119 -33.75 -10.05 10.09
N ALA A 120 -33.67 -10.73 11.22
CA ALA A 120 -32.50 -10.67 12.10
C ALA A 120 -31.25 -11.19 11.41
N SER A 121 -31.36 -12.24 10.57
CA SER A 121 -30.26 -12.73 9.74
C SER A 121 -29.80 -11.69 8.74
N VAL A 122 -30.69 -10.98 8.05
CA VAL A 122 -30.35 -9.89 7.13
C VAL A 122 -29.56 -8.80 7.84
N LEU A 123 -29.94 -8.43 9.06
CA LEU A 123 -29.22 -7.43 9.84
C LEU A 123 -27.79 -7.89 10.16
N THR A 124 -27.63 -9.15 10.57
CA THR A 124 -26.31 -9.74 10.85
C THR A 124 -25.42 -9.74 9.60
N ARG A 125 -25.96 -10.10 8.42
CA ARG A 125 -25.20 -10.08 7.15
C ARG A 125 -24.85 -8.66 6.70
N ARG A 126 -25.72 -7.67 6.96
CA ARG A 126 -25.37 -6.25 6.73
C ARG A 126 -24.20 -5.80 7.58
N GLN A 127 -24.14 -6.20 8.83
CA GLN A 127 -23.01 -5.90 9.72
C GLN A 127 -21.71 -6.58 9.23
N ALA A 128 -21.81 -7.83 8.76
CA ALA A 128 -20.67 -8.54 8.17
C ALA A 128 -20.14 -7.82 6.92
N LEU A 129 -21.03 -7.39 6.02
CA LEU A 129 -20.65 -6.61 4.83
C LEU A 129 -19.99 -5.29 5.21
N ALA A 130 -20.54 -4.53 6.16
CA ALA A 130 -19.93 -3.29 6.62
C ALA A 130 -18.51 -3.52 7.20
N SER A 131 -18.32 -4.64 7.92
CA SER A 131 -16.98 -5.02 8.42
C SER A 131 -16.02 -5.41 7.29
N ALA A 132 -16.51 -6.07 6.25
CA ALA A 132 -15.69 -6.41 5.07
C ALA A 132 -15.27 -5.15 4.30
N GLN A 133 -16.17 -4.19 4.13
CA GLN A 133 -15.87 -2.90 3.51
C GLN A 133 -14.81 -2.12 4.30
N ALA A 134 -14.91 -2.08 5.63
CA ALA A 134 -13.89 -1.45 6.46
C ALA A 134 -12.50 -2.13 6.34
N ARG A 135 -12.46 -3.45 6.08
CA ARG A 135 -11.20 -4.15 5.79
C ARG A 135 -10.60 -3.74 4.46
N ILE A 136 -11.41 -3.50 3.43
CA ILE A 136 -10.93 -2.96 2.14
C ILE A 136 -10.26 -1.60 2.36
N ASP A 137 -10.88 -0.69 3.11
CA ASP A 137 -10.33 0.63 3.39
C ASP A 137 -8.97 0.54 4.12
N GLN A 138 -8.88 -0.38 5.09
CA GLN A 138 -7.63 -0.65 5.82
C GLN A 138 -6.55 -1.22 4.90
N ALA A 139 -6.88 -2.21 4.08
CA ALA A 139 -5.97 -2.85 3.15
C ALA A 139 -5.48 -1.86 2.07
N THR A 140 -6.37 -1.02 1.54
CA THR A 140 -6.03 0.05 0.59
C THR A 140 -5.05 1.06 1.19
N THR A 141 -5.28 1.46 2.45
CA THR A 141 -4.36 2.37 3.15
C THR A 141 -2.99 1.72 3.36
N ARG A 142 -2.96 0.42 3.69
CA ARG A 142 -1.71 -0.32 3.86
C ARG A 142 -0.95 -0.47 2.56
N LEU A 143 -1.67 -0.78 1.46
CA LEU A 143 -1.10 -0.86 0.12
C LEU A 143 -0.44 0.47 -0.28
N ALA A 144 -1.15 1.59 -0.11
CA ALA A 144 -0.59 2.91 -0.42
C ALA A 144 0.69 3.23 0.39
N ARG A 145 0.75 2.83 1.66
CA ARG A 145 1.96 2.99 2.48
C ARG A 145 3.11 2.13 1.98
N ALA A 146 2.84 0.89 1.58
CA ALA A 146 3.85 0.00 1.03
C ALA A 146 4.41 0.51 -0.32
N GLU A 147 3.55 1.09 -1.17
CA GLU A 147 3.97 1.74 -2.42
C GLU A 147 4.89 2.95 -2.16
N ILE A 148 4.57 3.78 -1.16
CA ILE A 148 5.42 4.90 -0.75
C ILE A 148 6.77 4.37 -0.25
N GLY A 149 6.78 3.36 0.63
CA GLY A 149 8.00 2.77 1.15
C GLY A 149 8.88 2.16 0.06
N LEU A 150 8.27 1.52 -0.95
CA LEU A 150 9.01 1.02 -2.12
C LEU A 150 9.65 2.17 -2.91
N ALA A 151 8.92 3.26 -3.16
CA ALA A 151 9.44 4.41 -3.86
C ALA A 151 10.56 5.13 -3.09
N GLU A 152 10.52 5.12 -1.76
CA GLU A 152 11.60 5.62 -0.91
C GLU A 152 12.85 4.73 -1.03
N ALA A 153 12.70 3.42 -0.85
CA ALA A 153 13.82 2.47 -0.96
C ALA A 153 14.46 2.46 -2.36
N GLN A 154 13.68 2.66 -3.42
CA GLN A 154 14.20 2.81 -4.78
C GLN A 154 15.06 4.07 -4.94
N ARG A 155 14.66 5.18 -4.33
CA ARG A 155 15.46 6.40 -4.31
C ARG A 155 16.74 6.22 -3.52
N ASP A 156 16.67 5.57 -2.35
CA ASP A 156 17.82 5.30 -1.51
C ASP A 156 18.89 4.48 -2.26
N VAL A 157 18.46 3.50 -3.08
CA VAL A 157 19.39 2.76 -3.97
C VAL A 157 19.96 3.67 -5.04
N ALA A 158 19.13 4.49 -5.69
CA ALA A 158 19.63 5.43 -6.71
C ALA A 158 20.61 6.46 -6.12
N ASP A 159 20.39 6.88 -4.89
CA ASP A 159 21.24 7.86 -4.19
C ASP A 159 22.59 7.27 -3.74
N THR A 160 22.81 5.96 -3.90
CA THR A 160 24.15 5.36 -3.73
C THR A 160 25.08 5.66 -4.89
N GLU A 161 24.57 6.11 -6.02
CA GLU A 161 25.33 6.55 -7.17
C GLU A 161 25.24 8.08 -7.30
N VAL A 162 26.36 8.76 -7.17
CA VAL A 162 26.40 10.23 -7.20
C VAL A 162 26.90 10.69 -8.57
N PHE A 163 26.07 11.48 -9.25
CA PHE A 163 26.34 12.00 -10.60
C PHE A 163 26.55 13.51 -10.59
N ALA A 164 27.34 13.99 -11.54
CA ALA A 164 27.50 15.43 -11.79
C ALA A 164 26.21 16.02 -12.35
N ALA A 165 25.69 17.07 -11.74
CA ALA A 165 24.44 17.72 -12.15
C ALA A 165 24.56 18.54 -13.44
N PHE A 166 25.77 19.03 -13.77
CA PHE A 166 26.09 19.85 -14.94
C PHE A 166 27.59 19.78 -15.26
N ASP A 167 27.96 20.23 -16.46
CA ASP A 167 29.37 20.34 -16.88
C ASP A 167 30.10 21.40 -16.04
N GLY A 168 31.27 21.04 -15.49
CA GLY A 168 31.98 21.94 -14.61
C GLY A 168 33.38 21.47 -14.24
N THR A 169 33.97 22.20 -13.30
CA THR A 169 35.25 21.84 -12.68
C THR A 169 35.04 21.71 -11.16
N LEU A 170 35.71 20.73 -10.59
CA LEU A 170 35.67 20.47 -9.15
C LEU A 170 36.59 21.42 -8.42
N ALA A 171 36.08 22.14 -7.41
CA ALA A 171 36.87 23.11 -6.65
C ALA A 171 37.49 22.47 -5.41
N GLU A 172 36.80 21.56 -4.74
CA GLU A 172 37.22 20.90 -3.51
C GLU A 172 36.68 19.47 -3.48
N VAL A 173 37.54 18.51 -3.16
CA VAL A 173 37.16 17.08 -3.08
C VAL A 173 37.67 16.52 -1.75
N THR A 174 36.75 16.10 -0.89
CA THR A 174 37.06 15.58 0.45
C THR A 174 36.89 14.07 0.56
N VAL A 175 36.42 13.41 -0.52
CA VAL A 175 36.05 11.99 -0.53
C VAL A 175 37.20 11.13 -1.06
N SER A 176 37.42 9.96 -0.43
CA SER A 176 38.41 8.97 -0.86
C SER A 176 37.83 7.57 -0.89
N PRO A 177 38.32 6.69 -1.78
CA PRO A 177 37.91 5.26 -1.79
C PRO A 177 38.16 4.60 -0.44
N GLY A 178 37.17 3.81 0.05
CA GLY A 178 37.21 3.19 1.37
C GLY A 178 36.86 4.13 2.53
N GLY A 179 36.70 5.41 2.27
CA GLY A 179 36.23 6.40 3.25
C GLY A 179 34.75 6.19 3.57
N ARG A 180 34.32 6.70 4.72
CA ARG A 180 32.90 6.71 5.09
C ARG A 180 32.36 8.12 4.90
N VAL A 181 31.24 8.23 4.20
CA VAL A 181 30.48 9.48 4.06
C VAL A 181 29.24 9.41 4.92
N THR A 182 28.83 10.56 5.45
CA THR A 182 27.56 10.71 6.16
C THR A 182 26.55 11.46 5.28
N ALA A 183 25.26 11.23 5.50
CA ALA A 183 24.23 11.98 4.78
C ALA A 183 24.44 13.49 4.99
N ASN A 184 24.36 14.26 3.90
CA ASN A 184 24.67 15.69 3.82
C ASN A 184 26.16 16.09 3.98
N GLU A 185 27.10 15.16 3.98
CA GLU A 185 28.53 15.46 3.92
C GLU A 185 28.90 16.03 2.54
N ARG A 186 29.81 17.04 2.56
CA ARG A 186 30.21 17.82 1.37
C ARG A 186 31.41 17.16 0.67
#